data_21e71411dbf4f7a271450c05e144544e
#
_entry.id   21e71411dbf4f7a271450c05e144544e
#
_cell.length_a   1.000
_cell.length_b   1.000
_cell.length_c   1.000
_cell.angle_alpha   90.00
_cell.angle_beta   90.00
_cell.angle_gamma   90.00
#
_symmetry.space_group_name_H-M   'P 1'
#
loop_
_entity.id
_entity.type
_entity.pdbx_description
1 polymer ?
#
loop_
_entity_poly.entity_id
_entity_poly.type
_entity_poly.pdbx_seq_one_letter_code
_entity_poly.pdbx_strand_id
1 'polypeptide(L)'
;LFRSSSFVDIEKTLIQCAAVLGESKDGRLLSLVFSWLDMHSKYVIVEKLKKLKDEYEQVSPEPLVWLSSFGHYCWKVKKQHKWKAIASKYPDEHYLEPQELSKIFIEKNGNYPWLEGTGISIAEGTIRFRKEDVMTANQLSEINHQFKNRLKFGPAWRADIVMAIEKGA
;
A
#
# COMPACT_ATOMS: atom_id res chain seq x y z
N LEU A 1 13.47 14.47 19.08
CA LEU A 1 13.28 15.06 17.74
C LEU A 1 13.84 14.11 16.70
N PHE A 2 13.01 13.16 16.25
CA PHE A 2 13.34 12.35 15.09
C PHE A 2 13.23 13.23 13.83
N ARG A 3 14.36 13.72 13.33
CA ARG A 3 14.42 14.19 11.94
C ARG A 3 14.30 12.94 11.06
N SER A 4 13.09 12.61 10.62
CA SER A 4 12.92 11.65 9.55
C SER A 4 13.72 12.14 8.35
N SER A 5 14.46 11.24 7.70
CA SER A 5 15.19 11.62 6.51
C SER A 5 14.17 12.15 5.50
N SER A 6 14.39 13.34 4.96
CA SER A 6 13.54 13.98 3.93
C SER A 6 13.44 13.16 2.62
N PHE A 7 14.01 11.96 2.58
CA PHE A 7 14.15 11.10 1.41
C PHE A 7 13.58 9.68 1.63
N VAL A 8 12.42 9.59 2.24
CA VAL A 8 11.69 8.30 2.34
C VAL A 8 11.11 7.94 0.98
N ASP A 9 11.45 6.75 0.48
CA ASP A 9 10.92 6.23 -0.78
C ASP A 9 9.53 5.62 -0.56
N ILE A 10 8.53 6.17 -1.25
CA ILE A 10 7.12 5.81 -1.09
C ILE A 10 6.88 4.35 -1.45
N GLU A 11 7.39 3.87 -2.58
CA GLU A 11 7.17 2.51 -3.05
C GLU A 11 7.88 1.49 -2.17
N LYS A 12 9.11 1.77 -1.74
CA LYS A 12 9.83 0.91 -0.78
C LYS A 12 9.10 0.84 0.55
N THR A 13 8.53 1.95 1.02
CA THR A 13 7.75 1.97 2.26
C THR A 13 6.49 1.10 2.13
N LEU A 14 5.79 1.13 1.00
CA LEU A 14 4.63 0.26 0.76
C LEU A 14 5.01 -1.23 0.76
N ILE A 15 6.15 -1.59 0.16
CA ILE A 15 6.68 -2.97 0.21
C ILE A 15 6.96 -3.37 1.66
N GLN A 16 7.64 -2.52 2.43
CA GLN A 16 7.95 -2.80 3.83
C GLN A 16 6.69 -2.94 4.69
N CYS A 17 5.70 -2.08 4.51
CA CYS A 17 4.41 -2.20 5.21
C CYS A 17 3.71 -3.52 4.87
N ALA A 18 3.71 -3.94 3.61
CA ALA A 18 3.11 -5.20 3.19
C ALA A 18 3.83 -6.41 3.80
N ALA A 19 5.16 -6.39 3.85
CA ALA A 19 5.97 -7.45 4.48
C ALA A 19 5.70 -7.52 5.99
N VAL A 20 5.72 -6.39 6.70
CA VAL A 20 5.42 -6.33 8.13
C VAL A 20 4.00 -6.81 8.43
N LEU A 21 3.01 -6.48 7.60
CA LEU A 21 1.65 -6.99 7.74
C LEU A 21 1.57 -8.51 7.57
N GLY A 22 2.39 -9.09 6.71
CA GLY A 22 2.52 -10.55 6.55
C GLY A 22 2.95 -11.24 7.84
N GLU A 23 3.86 -10.62 8.58
CA GLU A 23 4.41 -11.14 9.85
C GLU A 23 3.54 -10.80 11.06
N SER A 24 3.23 -9.52 11.23
CA SER A 24 2.59 -9.00 12.46
C SER A 24 1.08 -9.15 12.50
N LYS A 25 0.42 -9.22 11.33
CA LYS A 25 -1.05 -9.21 11.21
C LYS A 25 -1.70 -8.00 11.89
N ASP A 26 -1.00 -6.87 11.94
CA ASP A 26 -1.44 -5.68 12.66
C ASP A 26 -2.55 -4.92 11.92
N GLY A 27 -3.77 -5.01 12.47
CA GLY A 27 -4.94 -4.33 11.91
C GLY A 27 -4.88 -2.78 11.99
N ARG A 28 -4.07 -2.23 12.90
CA ARG A 28 -3.85 -0.76 12.99
C ARG A 28 -2.97 -0.31 11.85
N LEU A 29 -1.86 -1.02 11.60
CA LEU A 29 -0.99 -0.74 10.45
C LEU A 29 -1.78 -0.89 9.14
N LEU A 30 -2.58 -1.95 9.01
CA LEU A 30 -3.45 -2.14 7.85
C LEU A 30 -4.36 -0.92 7.62
N SER A 31 -5.06 -0.48 8.67
CA SER A 31 -5.98 0.66 8.60
C SER A 31 -5.26 1.96 8.26
N LEU A 32 -4.05 2.17 8.78
CA LEU A 32 -3.23 3.34 8.47
C LEU A 32 -2.81 3.36 7.01
N VAL A 33 -2.33 2.22 6.48
CA VAL A 33 -1.93 2.12 5.07
C VAL A 33 -3.11 2.33 4.14
N PHE A 34 -4.27 1.74 4.41
CA PHE A 34 -5.48 1.98 3.61
C PHE A 34 -5.96 3.42 3.67
N SER A 35 -5.89 4.06 4.84
CA SER A 35 -6.21 5.50 4.98
C SER A 35 -5.27 6.37 4.16
N TRP A 36 -3.98 6.05 4.16
CA TRP A 36 -2.98 6.72 3.35
C TRP A 36 -3.21 6.51 1.85
N LEU A 37 -3.50 5.28 1.43
CA LEU A 37 -3.81 4.95 0.03
C LEU A 37 -5.08 5.64 -0.45
N ASP A 38 -6.09 5.74 0.39
CA ASP A 38 -7.33 6.45 0.06
C ASP A 38 -7.06 7.91 -0.33
N MET A 39 -6.12 8.56 0.33
CA MET A 39 -5.75 9.95 0.07
C MET A 39 -4.67 10.12 -1.00
N HIS A 40 -3.69 9.20 -1.08
CA HIS A 40 -2.43 9.45 -1.79
C HIS A 40 -2.07 8.43 -2.86
N SER A 41 -2.86 7.38 -3.08
CA SER A 41 -2.55 6.32 -4.06
C SER A 41 -2.27 6.83 -5.47
N LYS A 42 -2.83 7.97 -5.84
CA LYS A 42 -2.58 8.61 -7.15
C LYS A 42 -1.13 9.07 -7.35
N TYR A 43 -0.38 9.31 -6.27
CA TYR A 43 1.03 9.75 -6.31
C TYR A 43 2.03 8.59 -6.35
N VAL A 44 1.56 7.36 -6.29
CA VAL A 44 2.41 6.16 -6.38
C VAL A 44 2.75 5.86 -7.85
N ILE A 45 4.03 5.60 -8.13
CA ILE A 45 4.50 5.10 -9.42
C ILE A 45 4.36 3.57 -9.40
N VAL A 46 3.27 3.07 -9.96
CA VAL A 46 2.92 1.66 -9.89
C VAL A 46 3.90 0.76 -10.63
N GLU A 47 4.50 1.22 -11.73
CA GLU A 47 5.54 0.49 -12.47
C GLU A 47 6.78 0.25 -11.59
N LYS A 48 7.19 1.27 -10.82
CA LYS A 48 8.28 1.16 -9.85
C LYS A 48 7.92 0.21 -8.71
N LEU A 49 6.70 0.34 -8.19
CA LEU A 49 6.19 -0.55 -7.14
C LEU A 49 6.16 -2.01 -7.60
N LYS A 50 5.72 -2.27 -8.84
CA LYS A 50 5.72 -3.60 -9.43
C LYS A 50 7.12 -4.17 -9.54
N LYS A 51 8.08 -3.40 -10.04
CA LYS A 51 9.48 -3.81 -10.13
C LYS A 51 10.04 -4.19 -8.76
N LEU A 52 9.82 -3.36 -7.75
CA LEU A 52 10.26 -3.63 -6.38
C LEU A 52 9.57 -4.87 -5.78
N LYS A 53 8.29 -5.09 -6.08
CA LYS A 53 7.55 -6.31 -5.70
C LYS A 53 8.21 -7.54 -6.31
N ASP A 54 8.47 -7.52 -7.62
CA ASP A 54 9.06 -8.64 -8.35
C ASP A 54 10.47 -8.95 -7.81
N GLU A 55 11.28 -7.92 -7.53
CA GLU A 55 12.61 -8.07 -6.90
C GLU A 55 12.52 -8.68 -5.49
N TYR A 56 11.56 -8.26 -4.68
CA TYR A 56 11.35 -8.81 -3.34
C TYR A 56 10.94 -10.28 -3.39
N GLU A 57 9.99 -10.64 -4.26
CA GLU A 57 9.48 -12.01 -4.39
C GLU A 57 10.50 -12.99 -4.99
N GLN A 58 11.56 -12.50 -5.66
CA GLN A 58 12.66 -13.35 -6.10
C GLN A 58 13.54 -13.85 -4.95
N VAL A 59 13.65 -13.09 -3.87
CA VAL A 59 14.51 -13.43 -2.72
C VAL A 59 13.71 -13.90 -1.51
N SER A 60 12.42 -13.61 -1.45
CA SER A 60 11.53 -14.04 -0.38
C SER A 60 10.69 -15.24 -0.83
N PRO A 61 10.60 -16.30 -0.03
CA PRO A 61 9.75 -17.45 -0.35
C PRO A 61 8.25 -17.14 -0.26
N GLU A 62 7.88 -16.06 0.42
CA GLU A 62 6.49 -15.68 0.66
C GLU A 62 6.04 -14.52 -0.23
N PRO A 63 4.87 -14.63 -0.88
CA PRO A 63 4.33 -13.56 -1.70
C PRO A 63 3.86 -12.38 -0.84
N LEU A 64 3.93 -11.18 -1.40
CA LEU A 64 3.43 -9.95 -0.76
C LEU A 64 1.89 -9.84 -0.89
N VAL A 65 1.17 -10.72 -0.20
CA VAL A 65 -0.30 -10.82 -0.25
C VAL A 65 -0.97 -9.47 0.09
N TRP A 66 -0.47 -8.80 1.12
CA TRP A 66 -1.06 -7.53 1.58
C TRP A 66 -0.84 -6.39 0.58
N LEU A 67 0.28 -6.41 -0.16
CA LEU A 67 0.47 -5.48 -1.27
C LEU A 67 -0.57 -5.69 -2.38
N SER A 68 -0.92 -6.94 -2.64
CA SER A 68 -1.99 -7.26 -3.61
C SER A 68 -3.35 -6.77 -3.12
N SER A 69 -3.63 -6.82 -1.82
CA SER A 69 -4.84 -6.21 -1.27
C SER A 69 -4.89 -4.70 -1.50
N PHE A 70 -3.76 -3.99 -1.36
CA PHE A 70 -3.66 -2.57 -1.70
C PHE A 70 -3.96 -2.33 -3.18
N GLY A 71 -3.44 -3.20 -4.06
CA GLY A 71 -3.70 -3.18 -5.49
C GLY A 71 -5.18 -3.33 -5.82
N HIS A 72 -5.84 -4.32 -5.24
CA HIS A 72 -7.28 -4.54 -5.43
C HIS A 72 -8.12 -3.35 -4.97
N TYR A 73 -7.81 -2.77 -3.81
CA TYR A 73 -8.49 -1.59 -3.30
C TYR A 73 -8.34 -0.40 -4.26
N CYS A 74 -7.11 -0.04 -4.59
CA CYS A 74 -6.86 1.11 -5.47
C CYS A 74 -7.46 0.91 -6.87
N TRP A 75 -7.42 -0.31 -7.41
CA TRP A 75 -8.02 -0.61 -8.70
C TRP A 75 -9.54 -0.61 -8.65
N LYS A 76 -10.15 -1.40 -7.76
CA LYS A 76 -11.60 -1.66 -7.77
C LYS A 76 -12.40 -0.55 -7.09
N VAL A 77 -11.89 0.00 -5.97
CA VAL A 77 -12.59 1.04 -5.18
C VAL A 77 -12.21 2.44 -5.65
N LYS A 78 -10.92 2.75 -5.78
CA LYS A 78 -10.45 4.07 -6.22
C LYS A 78 -10.50 4.25 -7.75
N LYS A 79 -10.84 3.19 -8.52
CA LYS A 79 -10.94 3.21 -9.99
C LYS A 79 -9.63 3.57 -10.70
N GLN A 80 -8.49 3.29 -10.08
CA GLN A 80 -7.16 3.56 -10.63
C GLN A 80 -6.64 2.32 -11.36
N HIS A 81 -6.88 2.22 -12.65
CA HIS A 81 -6.57 1.03 -13.47
C HIS A 81 -5.11 0.59 -13.42
N LYS A 82 -4.17 1.53 -13.27
CA LYS A 82 -2.73 1.22 -13.15
C LYS A 82 -2.43 0.21 -12.03
N TRP A 83 -3.20 0.22 -10.94
CA TRP A 83 -3.02 -0.67 -9.80
C TRP A 83 -3.39 -2.13 -10.07
N LYS A 84 -4.06 -2.43 -11.19
CA LYS A 84 -4.32 -3.82 -11.63
C LYS A 84 -3.02 -4.63 -11.75
N ALA A 85 -1.90 -3.99 -12.08
CA ALA A 85 -0.58 -4.63 -12.17
C ALA A 85 -0.05 -5.19 -10.84
N ILE A 86 -0.59 -4.71 -9.70
CA ILE A 86 -0.24 -5.16 -8.35
C ILE A 86 -1.27 -6.15 -7.79
N ALA A 87 -2.50 -6.12 -8.30
CA ALA A 87 -3.65 -6.88 -7.81
C ALA A 87 -3.57 -8.36 -8.22
N SER A 88 -2.75 -9.15 -7.54
CA SER A 88 -2.62 -10.59 -7.74
C SER A 88 -3.76 -11.35 -7.09
N LYS A 89 -4.03 -12.58 -7.59
CA LYS A 89 -4.92 -13.57 -6.98
C LYS A 89 -4.13 -14.75 -6.47
N TYR A 90 -4.61 -15.38 -5.42
CA TYR A 90 -3.96 -16.51 -4.77
C TYR A 90 -4.89 -17.72 -4.77
N PRO A 91 -4.36 -18.94 -4.95
CA PRO A 91 -5.17 -20.16 -4.89
C PRO A 91 -5.60 -20.48 -3.46
N ASP A 92 -4.75 -20.15 -2.48
CA ASP A 92 -5.01 -20.37 -1.07
C ASP A 92 -5.61 -19.12 -0.43
N GLU A 93 -6.36 -19.28 0.65
CA GLU A 93 -6.92 -18.16 1.39
C GLU A 93 -5.93 -17.61 2.40
N HIS A 94 -5.78 -16.29 2.41
CA HIS A 94 -4.94 -15.53 3.33
C HIS A 94 -5.79 -14.62 4.23
N TYR A 95 -5.60 -14.75 5.53
CA TYR A 95 -6.32 -14.00 6.56
C TYR A 95 -5.40 -13.06 7.31
N LEU A 96 -5.91 -11.90 7.71
CA LEU A 96 -5.18 -10.94 8.55
C LEU A 96 -4.96 -11.48 9.97
N GLU A 97 -6.02 -12.00 10.58
CA GLU A 97 -6.01 -12.58 11.93
C GLU A 97 -5.83 -14.09 11.87
N PRO A 98 -5.63 -14.78 13.01
CA PRO A 98 -5.69 -16.23 13.05
C PRO A 98 -6.94 -16.74 12.33
N GLN A 99 -6.78 -17.74 11.49
CA GLN A 99 -7.80 -18.21 10.54
C GLN A 99 -9.18 -18.44 11.18
N GLU A 100 -9.22 -18.98 12.39
CA GLU A 100 -10.49 -19.27 13.10
C GLU A 100 -11.24 -18.00 13.48
N LEU A 101 -10.55 -16.99 14.03
CA LEU A 101 -11.16 -15.69 14.38
C LEU A 101 -11.60 -14.95 13.12
N SER A 102 -10.79 -14.95 12.08
CA SER A 102 -11.14 -14.31 10.80
C SER A 102 -12.40 -14.93 10.20
N LYS A 103 -12.55 -16.25 10.22
CA LYS A 103 -13.76 -16.91 9.73
C LYS A 103 -15.00 -16.44 10.49
N ILE A 104 -14.94 -16.39 11.83
CA ILE A 104 -16.06 -15.92 12.66
C ILE A 104 -16.43 -14.47 12.30
N PHE A 105 -15.45 -13.59 12.15
CA PHE A 105 -15.71 -12.20 11.79
C PHE A 105 -16.26 -12.05 10.37
N ILE A 106 -15.78 -12.85 9.42
CA ILE A 106 -16.27 -12.85 8.05
C ILE A 106 -17.70 -13.42 7.97
N GLU A 107 -18.01 -14.48 8.69
CA GLU A 107 -19.36 -15.02 8.79
C GLU A 107 -20.35 -13.99 9.34
N LYS A 108 -19.92 -13.18 10.31
CA LYS A 108 -20.75 -12.15 10.92
C LYS A 108 -20.90 -10.89 10.08
N ASN A 109 -19.82 -10.42 9.48
CA ASN A 109 -19.75 -9.08 8.84
C ASN A 109 -19.60 -9.15 7.31
N GLY A 110 -19.30 -10.32 6.74
CA GLY A 110 -18.94 -10.49 5.34
C GLY A 110 -17.46 -10.15 5.07
N ASN A 111 -17.00 -10.51 3.89
CA ASN A 111 -15.70 -10.09 3.35
C ASN A 111 -15.88 -8.81 2.54
N TYR A 112 -14.84 -7.98 2.44
CA TYR A 112 -14.89 -6.83 1.54
C TYR A 112 -15.18 -7.26 0.10
N PRO A 113 -16.20 -6.70 -0.60
CA PRO A 113 -16.60 -7.11 -1.95
C PRO A 113 -15.46 -7.00 -2.98
N TRP A 114 -14.55 -6.05 -2.79
CA TRP A 114 -13.41 -5.85 -3.68
C TRP A 114 -12.32 -6.93 -3.55
N LEU A 115 -12.40 -7.79 -2.51
CA LEU A 115 -11.52 -8.96 -2.31
C LEU A 115 -12.15 -10.28 -2.77
N GLU A 116 -13.38 -10.28 -3.21
CA GLU A 116 -14.05 -11.50 -3.66
C GLU A 116 -13.27 -12.18 -4.81
N GLY A 117 -13.03 -13.48 -4.67
CA GLY A 117 -12.30 -14.28 -5.66
C GLY A 117 -10.81 -14.00 -5.79
N THR A 118 -10.21 -13.34 -4.79
CA THR A 118 -8.77 -13.00 -4.79
C THR A 118 -7.90 -13.94 -3.98
N GLY A 119 -8.48 -14.75 -3.10
CA GLY A 119 -7.77 -15.53 -2.08
C GLY A 119 -7.34 -14.70 -0.86
N ILE A 120 -7.79 -13.43 -0.75
CA ILE A 120 -7.51 -12.57 0.39
C ILE A 120 -8.82 -12.28 1.10
N SER A 121 -8.85 -12.49 2.41
CA SER A 121 -10.04 -12.32 3.22
C SER A 121 -9.80 -11.39 4.40
N ILE A 122 -10.56 -10.29 4.42
CA ILE A 122 -10.58 -9.30 5.50
C ILE A 122 -12.05 -9.03 5.82
N ALA A 123 -12.45 -9.24 7.07
CA ALA A 123 -13.82 -8.97 7.50
C ALA A 123 -14.20 -7.50 7.27
N GLU A 124 -15.37 -7.26 6.71
CA GLU A 124 -15.87 -5.91 6.50
C GLU A 124 -15.95 -5.15 7.84
N GLY A 125 -15.52 -3.90 7.85
CA GLY A 125 -15.39 -3.09 9.07
C GLY A 125 -14.04 -3.21 9.80
N THR A 126 -13.15 -4.13 9.42
CA THR A 126 -11.81 -4.25 10.00
C THR A 126 -10.94 -3.03 9.66
N ILE A 127 -11.02 -2.55 8.42
CA ILE A 127 -10.26 -1.38 7.98
C ILE A 127 -10.98 -0.11 8.45
N ARG A 128 -10.33 0.61 9.34
CA ARG A 128 -10.82 1.89 9.86
C ARG A 128 -10.14 3.03 9.12
N PHE A 129 -10.86 3.65 8.20
CA PHE A 129 -10.36 4.81 7.45
C PHE A 129 -10.37 6.05 8.35
N ARG A 130 -9.18 6.56 8.67
CA ARG A 130 -8.95 7.72 9.53
C ARG A 130 -8.15 8.76 8.77
N LYS A 131 -8.84 9.61 8.02
CA LYS A 131 -8.21 10.67 7.21
C LYS A 131 -7.52 11.71 8.08
N GLU A 132 -8.03 11.93 9.28
CA GLU A 132 -7.46 12.84 10.28
C GLU A 132 -6.08 12.38 10.80
N ASP A 133 -5.79 11.09 10.75
CA ASP A 133 -4.49 10.55 11.17
C ASP A 133 -3.45 10.56 10.03
N VAL A 134 -3.85 10.98 8.82
CA VAL A 134 -2.98 11.02 7.63
C VAL A 134 -2.70 12.45 7.24
N MET A 135 -1.42 12.77 7.07
CA MET A 135 -1.00 14.10 6.59
C MET A 135 -1.57 14.39 5.20
N THR A 136 -2.00 15.61 4.96
CA THR A 136 -2.43 16.07 3.65
C THR A 136 -1.26 16.08 2.65
N ALA A 137 -1.56 16.16 1.36
CA ALA A 137 -0.53 16.22 0.30
C ALA A 137 0.41 17.42 0.50
N ASN A 138 -0.12 18.56 0.92
CA ASN A 138 0.70 19.76 1.19
C ASN A 138 1.64 19.53 2.37
N GLN A 139 1.15 19.02 3.50
CA GLN A 139 1.98 18.70 4.66
C GLN A 139 3.07 17.67 4.32
N LEU A 140 2.74 16.61 3.56
CA LEU A 140 3.73 15.63 3.10
C LEU A 140 4.79 16.27 2.21
N SER A 141 4.42 17.23 1.36
CA SER A 141 5.36 17.91 0.46
C SER A 141 6.38 18.78 1.20
N GLU A 142 6.08 19.21 2.42
CA GLU A 142 7.01 19.98 3.26
C GLU A 142 8.12 19.14 3.87
N ILE A 143 7.84 17.85 4.11
CA ILE A 143 8.74 16.94 4.82
C ILE A 143 9.34 15.83 3.95
N ASN A 144 8.78 15.58 2.77
CA ASN A 144 9.22 14.52 1.86
C ASN A 144 9.47 15.06 0.46
N HIS A 145 10.74 15.09 0.04
CA HIS A 145 11.16 15.61 -1.26
C HIS A 145 10.59 14.82 -2.46
N GLN A 146 10.47 13.50 -2.34
CA GLN A 146 9.87 12.68 -3.38
C GLN A 146 8.39 13.05 -3.57
N PHE A 147 7.67 13.22 -2.46
CA PHE A 147 6.26 13.61 -2.51
C PHE A 147 6.07 15.02 -3.07
N LYS A 148 6.93 15.97 -2.66
CA LYS A 148 6.98 17.35 -3.21
C LYS A 148 7.15 17.34 -4.72
N ASN A 149 8.10 16.57 -5.23
CA ASN A 149 8.37 16.50 -6.67
C ASN A 149 7.23 15.83 -7.43
N ARG A 150 6.59 14.81 -6.85
CA ARG A 150 5.41 14.17 -7.46
C ARG A 150 4.17 15.06 -7.44
N LEU A 151 4.02 15.89 -6.43
CA LEU A 151 2.94 16.88 -6.39
C LEU A 151 3.13 17.94 -7.49
N LYS A 152 4.38 18.35 -7.74
CA LYS A 152 4.73 19.39 -8.71
C LYS A 152 4.77 18.87 -10.16
N PHE A 153 5.35 17.71 -10.40
CA PHE A 153 5.63 17.19 -11.74
C PHE A 153 4.77 15.98 -12.13
N GLY A 154 3.88 15.53 -11.23
CA GLY A 154 3.09 14.32 -11.38
C GLY A 154 3.83 13.04 -10.96
N PRO A 155 3.08 11.93 -10.75
CA PRO A 155 3.63 10.65 -10.33
C PRO A 155 4.24 9.89 -11.53
N ALA A 156 5.39 10.35 -12.00
CA ALA A 156 6.12 9.78 -13.11
C ALA A 156 7.63 9.81 -12.83
N TRP A 157 8.40 9.06 -13.59
CA TRP A 157 9.86 9.00 -13.52
C TRP A 157 10.54 10.37 -13.57
N ARG A 158 9.90 11.36 -14.21
CA ARG A 158 10.39 12.74 -14.23
C ARG A 158 10.58 13.32 -12.84
N ALA A 159 9.63 13.09 -11.93
CA ALA A 159 9.73 13.55 -10.54
C ALA A 159 10.89 12.89 -9.78
N ASP A 160 11.12 11.61 -10.03
CA ASP A 160 12.21 10.85 -9.40
C ASP A 160 13.59 11.23 -9.99
N ILE A 161 13.66 11.56 -11.28
CA ILE A 161 14.88 12.12 -11.91
C ILE A 161 15.24 13.48 -11.29
N VAL A 162 14.27 14.38 -11.17
CA VAL A 162 14.51 15.69 -10.52
C VAL A 162 15.02 15.50 -9.09
N MET A 163 14.42 14.58 -8.34
CA MET A 163 14.87 14.24 -7.00
C MET A 163 16.31 13.70 -6.97
N ALA A 164 16.70 12.85 -7.93
CA ALA A 164 18.05 12.33 -8.03
C ALA A 164 19.07 13.46 -8.29
N ILE A 165 18.73 14.39 -9.16
CA ILE A 165 19.56 15.58 -9.44
C ILE A 165 19.71 16.45 -8.17
N GLU A 166 18.63 16.71 -7.47
CA GLU A 166 18.63 17.48 -6.21
C GLU A 166 19.48 16.81 -5.10
N LYS A 167 19.59 15.47 -5.12
CA LYS A 167 20.49 14.72 -4.22
C LYS A 167 21.97 14.77 -4.62
N GLY A 168 22.29 15.31 -5.78
CA GLY A 168 23.65 15.34 -6.29
C GLY A 168 24.11 14.01 -6.91
N ALA A 169 23.20 13.24 -7.38
CA ALA A 169 23.48 11.99 -8.08
C ALA A 169 23.85 12.27 -9.55
#